data_fb5a8a145e1a162893302e0b4fe87125
#
_entry.id   fb5a8a145e1a162893302e0b4fe87125
#
_cell.length_a   1.000
_cell.length_b   1.000
_cell.length_c   1.000
_cell.angle_alpha   90.00
_cell.angle_beta   90.00
_cell.angle_gamma   90.00
#
_symmetry.space_group_name_H-M   'P 1'
#
loop_
_entity.id
_entity.type
_entity.pdbx_description
1 polymer ?
#
loop_
_entity_poly.entity_id
_entity_poly.type
_entity_poly.pdbx_seq_one_letter_code
_entity_poly.pdbx_strand_id
1 'polypeptide(L)'
;MALKNNNNLTGLVKKITRLFPIMLFPLALFTACSESSNDVVEFPDWQNNNLKQWNSIYAQANERIAAGDQTWKVFKTWNIEDTLHSENTSYIVVHVNTNGEGVGSPLYTDSVLVNYKGKLLPSTSYSEGYQFDSSWGSATTTTTAAPMKMLVSSLTDGFATALQHMNIGDDWDVYVPWTLAYGATVHNG
;
A
#
# COMPACT_ATOMS: atom_id res chain seq x y z
N MET A 1 3.56 9.72 -95.71
CA MET A 1 3.05 10.56 -94.60
C MET A 1 3.57 9.98 -93.29
N ALA A 2 4.47 10.62 -92.61
CA ALA A 2 5.31 10.09 -91.61
C ALA A 2 4.58 10.01 -90.23
N LEU A 3 4.64 8.84 -89.60
CA LEU A 3 4.19 8.64 -88.22
C LEU A 3 5.28 9.10 -87.24
N LYS A 4 4.94 10.06 -86.42
CA LYS A 4 5.82 10.67 -85.39
C LYS A 4 5.85 9.83 -84.13
N ASN A 5 7.02 9.43 -83.81
CA ASN A 5 7.37 8.46 -82.75
C ASN A 5 7.12 9.03 -81.30
N ASN A 6 6.44 8.24 -80.46
CA ASN A 6 6.10 8.58 -79.12
C ASN A 6 7.26 8.19 -78.11
N ASN A 7 8.30 9.00 -78.05
CA ASN A 7 9.41 8.76 -77.18
C ASN A 7 9.27 9.37 -75.70
N ASN A 8 8.06 9.86 -75.38
CA ASN A 8 7.84 10.56 -74.12
C ASN A 8 7.35 9.67 -72.97
N LEU A 9 6.88 8.44 -73.25
CA LEU A 9 6.39 7.55 -72.16
C LEU A 9 7.50 6.85 -71.42
N THR A 10 8.60 6.50 -72.07
CA THR A 10 9.73 5.81 -71.44
C THR A 10 10.53 6.70 -70.50
N GLY A 11 10.56 8.04 -70.74
CA GLY A 11 11.20 8.99 -69.87
C GLY A 11 10.44 9.22 -68.54
N LEU A 12 9.09 9.20 -68.61
CA LEU A 12 8.23 9.41 -67.43
C LEU A 12 8.25 8.22 -66.53
N VAL A 13 8.20 7.00 -67.08
CA VAL A 13 8.25 5.75 -66.29
C VAL A 13 9.61 5.60 -65.60
N LYS A 14 10.73 5.96 -66.24
CA LYS A 14 12.06 5.94 -65.65
C LYS A 14 12.24 6.96 -64.50
N LYS A 15 11.57 8.10 -64.56
CA LYS A 15 11.57 9.10 -63.47
C LYS A 15 10.75 8.66 -62.26
N ILE A 16 9.63 7.99 -62.50
CA ILE A 16 8.76 7.48 -61.39
C ILE A 16 9.43 6.31 -60.69
N THR A 17 10.12 5.43 -61.41
CA THR A 17 10.80 4.27 -60.81
C THR A 17 12.02 4.67 -59.96
N ARG A 18 12.63 5.86 -60.20
CA ARG A 18 13.76 6.34 -59.38
C ARG A 18 13.33 7.08 -58.09
N LEU A 19 12.10 7.55 -58.02
CA LEU A 19 11.57 8.23 -56.82
C LEU A 19 10.91 7.24 -55.80
N PHE A 20 10.51 6.05 -56.28
CA PHE A 20 9.81 5.06 -55.48
C PHE A 20 10.69 4.41 -54.38
N PRO A 21 12.00 4.16 -54.57
CA PRO A 21 12.80 3.58 -53.45
C PRO A 21 13.14 4.57 -52.37
N ILE A 22 12.99 5.90 -52.60
CA ILE A 22 13.30 6.91 -51.57
C ILE A 22 12.11 7.15 -50.61
N MET A 23 10.88 6.84 -51.06
CA MET A 23 9.67 7.05 -50.27
C MET A 23 9.29 5.83 -49.40
N LEU A 24 9.91 4.65 -49.63
CA LEU A 24 9.68 3.43 -48.84
C LEU A 24 10.61 3.28 -47.63
N PHE A 25 11.65 4.08 -47.53
CA PHE A 25 12.66 3.97 -46.45
C PHE A 25 12.28 4.61 -45.11
N PRO A 26 11.44 5.67 -45.04
CA PRO A 26 11.01 6.20 -43.75
C PRO A 26 9.83 5.48 -43.10
N LEU A 27 9.17 4.53 -43.80
CA LEU A 27 8.00 3.82 -43.22
C LEU A 27 8.40 2.58 -42.41
N ALA A 28 9.68 2.14 -42.47
CA ALA A 28 10.18 0.98 -41.71
C ALA A 28 10.76 1.32 -40.32
N LEU A 29 10.74 2.60 -39.93
CA LEU A 29 11.32 3.05 -38.66
C LEU A 29 10.29 3.31 -37.56
N PHE A 30 9.01 3.03 -37.83
CA PHE A 30 7.97 3.05 -36.77
C PHE A 30 7.56 1.62 -36.39
N THR A 31 8.53 0.70 -36.26
CA THR A 31 8.33 -0.36 -35.30
C THR A 31 8.48 0.31 -33.95
N ALA A 32 7.37 0.89 -33.47
CA ALA A 32 7.24 1.23 -32.06
C ALA A 32 7.65 -0.01 -31.28
N CYS A 33 8.69 0.11 -30.47
CA CYS A 33 8.87 -0.78 -29.36
C CYS A 33 7.55 -0.74 -28.60
N SER A 34 6.72 -1.74 -28.73
CA SER A 34 5.80 -2.08 -27.67
C SER A 34 6.71 -2.56 -26.55
N GLU A 35 7.17 -1.63 -25.71
CA GLU A 35 7.61 -2.00 -24.39
C GLU A 35 6.42 -2.72 -23.79
N SER A 36 6.48 -4.05 -23.77
CA SER A 36 5.69 -4.81 -22.84
C SER A 36 6.24 -4.38 -21.48
N SER A 37 5.65 -3.35 -20.89
CA SER A 37 5.89 -3.03 -19.51
C SER A 37 5.47 -4.27 -18.74
N ASN A 38 6.44 -5.06 -18.30
CA ASN A 38 6.22 -6.08 -17.28
C ASN A 38 6.01 -5.34 -15.95
N ASP A 39 5.05 -4.42 -15.92
CA ASP A 39 4.69 -3.72 -14.71
C ASP A 39 4.15 -4.74 -13.72
N VAL A 40 4.90 -4.95 -12.65
CA VAL A 40 4.48 -5.81 -11.56
C VAL A 40 3.28 -5.14 -10.88
N VAL A 41 2.13 -5.81 -10.93
CA VAL A 41 0.97 -5.36 -10.13
C VAL A 41 1.24 -5.76 -8.69
N GLU A 42 1.63 -4.80 -7.85
CA GLU A 42 2.05 -5.04 -6.47
C GLU A 42 0.92 -5.56 -5.57
N PHE A 43 -0.28 -5.05 -5.74
CA PHE A 43 -1.42 -5.38 -4.90
C PHE A 43 -2.65 -5.79 -5.74
N PRO A 44 -2.59 -6.91 -6.49
CA PRO A 44 -3.73 -7.38 -7.27
C PRO A 44 -4.88 -7.77 -6.33
N ASP A 45 -6.13 -7.42 -6.71
CA ASP A 45 -7.33 -7.74 -5.92
C ASP A 45 -7.16 -7.42 -4.42
N TRP A 46 -6.59 -6.23 -4.15
CA TRP A 46 -6.11 -5.87 -2.83
C TRP A 46 -7.17 -5.96 -1.72
N GLN A 47 -8.42 -5.63 -1.99
CA GLN A 47 -9.51 -5.69 -0.99
C GLN A 47 -9.77 -7.12 -0.53
N ASN A 48 -9.91 -8.06 -1.47
CA ASN A 48 -10.15 -9.46 -1.14
C ASN A 48 -8.93 -10.09 -0.47
N ASN A 49 -7.72 -9.76 -0.92
CA ASN A 49 -6.49 -10.26 -0.33
C ASN A 49 -6.29 -9.71 1.10
N ASN A 50 -6.56 -8.42 1.31
CA ASN A 50 -6.55 -7.84 2.66
C ASN A 50 -7.60 -8.50 3.57
N LEU A 51 -8.83 -8.70 3.09
CA LEU A 51 -9.88 -9.34 3.89
C LEU A 51 -9.52 -10.78 4.26
N LYS A 52 -8.97 -11.56 3.33
CA LYS A 52 -8.50 -12.93 3.61
C LYS A 52 -7.41 -12.94 4.67
N GLN A 53 -6.42 -12.06 4.52
CA GLN A 53 -5.33 -11.96 5.48
C GLN A 53 -5.82 -11.45 6.84
N TRP A 54 -6.68 -10.45 6.85
CA TRP A 54 -7.32 -9.97 8.08
C TRP A 54 -8.04 -11.10 8.82
N ASN A 55 -8.88 -11.86 8.13
CA ASN A 55 -9.59 -13.00 8.72
C ASN A 55 -8.64 -14.04 9.31
N SER A 56 -7.50 -14.29 8.64
CA SER A 56 -6.46 -15.20 9.14
C SER A 56 -5.79 -14.66 10.41
N ILE A 57 -5.40 -13.38 10.42
CA ILE A 57 -4.79 -12.73 11.60
C ILE A 57 -5.76 -12.73 12.78
N TYR A 58 -7.01 -12.34 12.55
CA TYR A 58 -8.05 -12.30 13.57
C TYR A 58 -8.34 -13.69 14.17
N ALA A 59 -8.45 -14.72 13.32
CA ALA A 59 -8.64 -16.10 13.77
C ALA A 59 -7.44 -16.59 14.59
N GLN A 60 -6.21 -16.38 14.10
CA GLN A 60 -4.98 -16.76 14.78
C GLN A 60 -4.85 -16.08 16.17
N ALA A 61 -5.17 -14.79 16.25
CA ALA A 61 -5.14 -14.06 17.51
C ALA A 61 -6.12 -14.67 18.52
N ASN A 62 -7.35 -14.97 18.11
CA ASN A 62 -8.36 -15.58 18.99
C ASN A 62 -7.93 -16.98 19.43
N GLU A 63 -7.31 -17.80 18.57
CA GLU A 63 -6.76 -19.10 18.94
C GLU A 63 -5.65 -18.97 19.99
N ARG A 64 -4.73 -18.01 19.83
CA ARG A 64 -3.67 -17.72 20.81
C ARG A 64 -4.25 -17.29 22.16
N ILE A 65 -5.21 -16.36 22.15
CA ILE A 65 -5.89 -15.90 23.35
C ILE A 65 -6.60 -17.06 24.05
N ALA A 66 -7.32 -17.91 23.32
CA ALA A 66 -7.99 -19.10 23.87
C ALA A 66 -7.00 -20.11 24.44
N ALA A 67 -5.79 -20.20 23.90
CA ALA A 67 -4.69 -21.02 24.44
C ALA A 67 -4.02 -20.41 25.67
N GLY A 68 -4.43 -19.21 26.13
CA GLY A 68 -3.89 -18.54 27.30
C GLY A 68 -2.68 -17.61 27.02
N ASP A 69 -2.37 -17.33 25.77
CA ASP A 69 -1.31 -16.43 25.39
C ASP A 69 -1.70 -14.97 25.69
N GLN A 70 -1.07 -14.38 26.71
CA GLN A 70 -1.36 -13.03 27.19
C GLN A 70 -0.75 -11.92 26.31
N THR A 71 0.10 -12.28 25.35
CA THR A 71 0.74 -11.32 24.43
C THR A 71 -0.19 -10.92 23.28
N TRP A 72 -1.21 -11.71 22.99
CA TRP A 72 -2.21 -11.40 21.96
C TRP A 72 -3.46 -10.79 22.57
N LYS A 73 -3.95 -9.72 21.93
CA LYS A 73 -5.17 -9.02 22.33
C LYS A 73 -5.98 -8.63 21.12
N VAL A 74 -7.29 -8.51 21.31
CA VAL A 74 -8.25 -8.04 20.28
C VAL A 74 -9.09 -6.95 20.92
N PHE A 75 -9.10 -5.77 20.31
CA PHE A 75 -9.89 -4.64 20.78
C PHE A 75 -10.89 -4.21 19.73
N LYS A 76 -12.13 -3.98 20.17
CA LYS A 76 -13.14 -3.33 19.31
C LYS A 76 -12.76 -1.88 19.10
N THR A 77 -13.06 -1.34 17.90
CA THR A 77 -12.81 0.08 17.63
C THR A 77 -13.53 0.99 18.62
N TRP A 78 -12.86 2.03 19.07
CA TRP A 78 -13.30 2.95 20.13
C TRP A 78 -14.68 3.60 19.87
N ASN A 79 -15.08 3.74 18.61
CA ASN A 79 -16.33 4.43 18.20
C ASN A 79 -17.55 3.51 18.09
N ILE A 80 -17.43 2.23 18.47
CA ILE A 80 -18.55 1.26 18.50
C ILE A 80 -18.72 0.76 19.95
N GLU A 81 -19.94 0.88 20.49
CA GLU A 81 -20.25 0.38 21.83
C GLU A 81 -19.97 -1.13 21.94
N ASP A 82 -19.43 -1.55 23.08
CA ASP A 82 -19.06 -2.96 23.33
C ASP A 82 -20.25 -3.91 23.25
N THR A 83 -21.43 -3.44 23.61
CA THR A 83 -22.68 -4.21 23.59
C THR A 83 -23.21 -4.49 22.18
N LEU A 84 -22.77 -3.74 21.16
CA LEU A 84 -23.24 -3.93 19.79
C LEU A 84 -22.49 -5.09 19.10
N HIS A 85 -23.23 -5.94 18.42
CA HIS A 85 -22.62 -6.92 17.53
C HIS A 85 -21.88 -6.20 16.39
N SER A 86 -20.69 -6.68 16.06
CA SER A 86 -19.84 -6.07 15.05
C SER A 86 -19.11 -7.14 14.24
N GLU A 87 -18.88 -6.84 12.96
CA GLU A 87 -18.06 -7.67 12.10
C GLU A 87 -16.60 -7.68 12.60
N ASN A 88 -15.83 -8.71 12.25
CA ASN A 88 -14.42 -8.81 12.65
C ASN A 88 -13.59 -7.63 12.16
N THR A 89 -13.96 -6.97 11.07
CA THR A 89 -13.34 -5.75 10.54
C THR A 89 -13.59 -4.50 11.40
N SER A 90 -14.36 -4.61 12.48
CA SER A 90 -14.54 -3.58 13.50
C SER A 90 -13.58 -3.71 14.69
N TYR A 91 -12.61 -4.61 14.59
CA TYR A 91 -11.61 -4.84 15.63
C TYR A 91 -10.21 -4.58 15.11
N ILE A 92 -9.28 -4.29 16.02
CA ILE A 92 -7.85 -4.38 15.81
C ILE A 92 -7.31 -5.61 16.51
N VAL A 93 -6.21 -6.15 16.00
CA VAL A 93 -5.45 -7.22 16.65
C VAL A 93 -4.11 -6.64 17.09
N VAL A 94 -3.69 -7.01 18.28
CA VAL A 94 -2.44 -6.54 18.90
C VAL A 94 -1.60 -7.73 19.31
N HIS A 95 -0.31 -7.68 18.99
CA HIS A 95 0.71 -8.50 19.60
C HIS A 95 1.63 -7.60 20.44
N VAL A 96 1.68 -7.86 21.73
CA VAL A 96 2.48 -7.10 22.70
C VAL A 96 3.92 -7.59 22.68
N ASN A 97 4.85 -6.75 22.24
CA ASN A 97 6.28 -7.03 22.24
C ASN A 97 6.89 -6.75 23.64
N THR A 98 6.49 -5.61 24.24
CA THR A 98 6.95 -5.21 25.56
C THR A 98 5.83 -4.45 26.28
N ASN A 99 5.62 -4.76 27.54
CA ASN A 99 4.80 -3.93 28.43
C ASN A 99 5.65 -2.83 29.03
N GLY A 100 5.18 -1.58 28.90
CA GLY A 100 5.80 -0.44 29.56
C GLY A 100 5.55 -0.42 31.06
N GLU A 101 6.35 0.38 31.75
CA GLU A 101 6.21 0.59 33.22
C GLU A 101 5.27 1.76 33.55
N GLY A 102 4.87 2.55 32.57
CA GLY A 102 3.97 3.69 32.76
C GLY A 102 2.55 3.24 33.05
N VAL A 103 1.78 4.11 33.68
CA VAL A 103 0.37 3.86 34.01
C VAL A 103 -0.51 4.88 33.34
N GLY A 104 -1.68 4.40 32.93
CA GLY A 104 -2.71 5.23 32.30
C GLY A 104 -2.55 5.32 30.77
N SER A 105 -3.66 5.18 30.09
CA SER A 105 -3.78 5.27 28.65
C SER A 105 -4.33 6.64 28.24
N PRO A 106 -3.99 7.18 27.06
CA PRO A 106 -4.49 8.48 26.62
C PRO A 106 -5.99 8.41 26.33
N LEU A 107 -6.66 9.52 26.56
CA LEU A 107 -8.01 9.74 26.10
C LEU A 107 -8.01 10.10 24.60
N TYR A 108 -9.16 9.99 23.94
CA TYR A 108 -9.33 10.35 22.54
C TYR A 108 -8.91 11.80 22.22
N THR A 109 -9.07 12.71 23.18
CA THR A 109 -8.72 14.14 23.04
C THR A 109 -7.28 14.49 23.41
N ASP A 110 -6.50 13.51 23.85
CA ASP A 110 -5.13 13.75 24.30
C ASP A 110 -4.13 13.76 23.14
N SER A 111 -2.96 14.35 23.39
CA SER A 111 -1.80 14.26 22.51
C SER A 111 -0.75 13.35 23.14
N VAL A 112 -0.17 12.49 22.30
CA VAL A 112 0.86 11.53 22.70
C VAL A 112 2.16 11.74 21.94
N LEU A 113 3.25 11.26 22.49
CA LEU A 113 4.54 11.10 21.80
C LEU A 113 4.71 9.63 21.43
N VAL A 114 4.79 9.35 20.14
CA VAL A 114 4.79 7.99 19.59
C VAL A 114 5.92 7.81 18.60
N ASN A 115 6.64 6.69 18.72
CA ASN A 115 7.44 6.13 17.64
C ASN A 115 6.63 5.05 16.92
N TYR A 116 6.55 5.10 15.61
CA TYR A 116 5.79 4.13 14.84
C TYR A 116 6.40 3.84 13.46
N LYS A 117 6.03 2.70 12.89
CA LYS A 117 6.27 2.34 11.49
C LYS A 117 4.98 1.77 10.92
N GLY A 118 4.45 2.37 9.88
CA GLY A 118 3.30 1.88 9.14
C GLY A 118 3.74 1.07 7.93
N LYS A 119 3.22 -0.16 7.81
CA LYS A 119 3.51 -1.05 6.69
C LYS A 119 2.23 -1.59 6.06
N LEU A 120 2.24 -1.72 4.74
CA LEU A 120 1.24 -2.51 4.02
C LEU A 120 1.56 -4.00 4.11
N LEU A 121 0.64 -4.82 3.62
CA LEU A 121 0.88 -6.26 3.46
C LEU A 121 2.09 -6.54 2.56
N PRO A 122 2.76 -7.68 2.74
CA PRO A 122 3.78 -8.14 1.81
C PRO A 122 3.26 -8.20 0.37
N SER A 123 4.12 -7.85 -0.57
CA SER A 123 3.85 -7.90 -2.01
C SER A 123 5.05 -8.48 -2.76
N THR A 124 4.94 -8.59 -4.08
CA THR A 124 5.99 -9.19 -4.91
C THR A 124 7.33 -8.47 -4.75
N SER A 125 7.34 -7.15 -4.71
CA SER A 125 8.57 -6.34 -4.56
C SER A 125 8.92 -6.04 -3.11
N TYR A 126 7.98 -6.23 -2.17
CA TYR A 126 8.14 -5.88 -0.75
C TYR A 126 7.78 -7.06 0.14
N SER A 127 8.67 -8.03 0.29
CA SER A 127 8.44 -9.24 1.10
C SER A 127 8.12 -8.97 2.56
N GLU A 128 8.65 -7.87 3.13
CA GLU A 128 8.40 -7.42 4.51
C GLU A 128 7.28 -6.38 4.63
N GLY A 129 6.54 -6.15 3.55
CA GLY A 129 5.55 -5.09 3.44
C GLY A 129 6.15 -3.72 3.12
N TYR A 130 5.49 -2.98 2.24
CA TYR A 130 5.89 -1.61 1.90
C TYR A 130 5.69 -0.68 3.10
N GLN A 131 6.77 -0.04 3.57
CA GLN A 131 6.69 0.98 4.61
C GLN A 131 6.20 2.29 4.00
N PHE A 132 4.97 2.67 4.31
CA PHE A 132 4.34 3.88 3.77
C PHE A 132 4.55 5.11 4.68
N ASP A 133 4.82 4.90 5.96
CA ASP A 133 5.02 5.99 6.92
C ASP A 133 5.86 5.56 8.11
N SER A 134 6.58 6.50 8.74
CA SER A 134 7.40 6.23 9.92
C SER A 134 7.83 7.52 10.61
N SER A 135 7.82 7.52 11.94
CA SER A 135 8.46 8.57 12.75
C SER A 135 9.98 8.39 12.90
N TRP A 136 10.53 7.25 12.47
CA TRP A 136 11.92 6.89 12.75
C TRP A 136 12.95 7.65 11.91
N GLY A 137 12.57 8.15 10.71
CA GLY A 137 13.54 8.72 9.79
C GLY A 137 14.67 7.73 9.48
N SER A 138 15.91 8.11 9.74
CA SER A 138 17.10 7.25 9.60
C SER A 138 17.47 6.49 10.89
N ALA A 139 16.72 6.65 11.96
CA ALA A 139 17.01 5.98 13.23
C ALA A 139 16.83 4.45 13.13
N THR A 140 17.71 3.69 13.76
CA THR A 140 17.67 2.23 13.78
C THR A 140 17.19 1.66 15.11
N THR A 141 17.14 2.48 16.15
CA THR A 141 16.73 2.09 17.50
C THR A 141 15.74 3.09 18.08
N THR A 142 14.93 2.66 19.06
CA THR A 142 13.98 3.55 19.77
C THR A 142 14.69 4.69 20.51
N THR A 143 15.92 4.48 20.98
CA THR A 143 16.74 5.50 21.66
C THR A 143 17.22 6.62 20.74
N THR A 144 17.31 6.37 19.44
CA THR A 144 17.76 7.34 18.45
C THR A 144 16.62 7.91 17.62
N ALA A 145 15.45 7.30 17.67
CA ALA A 145 14.25 7.80 16.99
C ALA A 145 13.65 8.99 17.75
N ALA A 146 13.29 10.04 17.03
CA ALA A 146 12.57 11.16 17.60
C ALA A 146 11.07 10.87 17.58
N PRO A 147 10.38 10.76 18.73
CA PRO A 147 8.95 10.49 18.75
C PRO A 147 8.18 11.67 18.15
N MET A 148 7.12 11.35 17.40
CA MET A 148 6.21 12.33 16.83
C MET A 148 5.08 12.64 17.81
N LYS A 149 4.76 13.93 17.98
CA LYS A 149 3.59 14.35 18.74
C LYS A 149 2.35 14.22 17.86
N MET A 150 1.37 13.44 18.33
CA MET A 150 0.12 13.17 17.62
C MET A 150 -1.07 13.45 18.54
N LEU A 151 -2.12 14.07 17.98
CA LEU A 151 -3.43 14.17 18.63
C LEU A 151 -4.19 12.88 18.31
N VAL A 152 -4.63 12.13 19.32
CA VAL A 152 -5.28 10.82 19.14
C VAL A 152 -6.51 10.94 18.23
N SER A 153 -7.33 11.97 18.39
CA SER A 153 -8.53 12.20 17.59
C SER A 153 -8.28 12.57 16.12
N SER A 154 -7.03 12.79 15.72
CA SER A 154 -6.67 13.06 14.30
C SER A 154 -6.20 11.84 13.56
N LEU A 155 -6.14 10.68 14.20
CA LEU A 155 -5.63 9.44 13.64
C LEU A 155 -6.75 8.58 13.05
N THR A 156 -6.37 7.55 12.30
CA THR A 156 -7.33 6.53 11.85
C THR A 156 -7.93 5.80 13.05
N ASP A 157 -9.16 5.31 12.92
CA ASP A 157 -9.89 4.67 14.00
C ASP A 157 -9.11 3.51 14.65
N GLY A 158 -8.44 2.70 13.83
CA GLY A 158 -7.63 1.59 14.34
C GLY A 158 -6.40 2.05 15.13
N PHE A 159 -5.70 3.09 14.66
CA PHE A 159 -4.54 3.61 15.39
C PHE A 159 -4.98 4.33 16.67
N ALA A 160 -6.05 5.14 16.62
CA ALA A 160 -6.63 5.77 17.79
C ALA A 160 -7.08 4.72 18.84
N THR A 161 -7.69 3.62 18.38
CA THR A 161 -8.07 2.51 19.27
C THR A 161 -6.86 1.92 19.98
N ALA A 162 -5.78 1.61 19.24
CA ALA A 162 -4.58 1.06 19.84
C ALA A 162 -4.01 1.97 20.92
N LEU A 163 -3.82 3.26 20.61
CA LEU A 163 -3.25 4.22 21.55
C LEU A 163 -4.06 4.37 22.83
N GLN A 164 -5.38 4.34 22.74
CA GLN A 164 -6.26 4.41 23.92
C GLN A 164 -6.17 3.18 24.84
N HIS A 165 -5.54 2.11 24.39
CA HIS A 165 -5.27 0.91 25.19
C HIS A 165 -3.81 0.75 25.59
N MET A 166 -2.89 1.56 25.06
CA MET A 166 -1.46 1.53 25.37
C MET A 166 -1.13 2.34 26.62
N ASN A 167 -0.17 1.87 27.38
CA ASN A 167 0.48 2.62 28.46
C ASN A 167 1.81 3.21 27.97
N ILE A 168 2.36 4.15 28.73
CA ILE A 168 3.67 4.73 28.40
C ILE A 168 4.75 3.63 28.48
N GLY A 169 5.49 3.50 27.38
CA GLY A 169 6.58 2.51 27.24
C GLY A 169 6.15 1.18 26.62
N ASP A 170 4.86 1.00 26.32
CA ASP A 170 4.40 -0.17 25.57
C ASP A 170 5.01 -0.19 24.14
N ASP A 171 5.36 -1.39 23.69
CA ASP A 171 5.75 -1.67 22.31
C ASP A 171 4.87 -2.78 21.75
N TRP A 172 4.09 -2.46 20.73
CA TRP A 172 3.08 -3.34 20.15
C TRP A 172 3.19 -3.40 18.63
N ASP A 173 2.99 -4.61 18.09
CA ASP A 173 2.59 -4.78 16.68
C ASP A 173 1.07 -4.69 16.60
N VAL A 174 0.57 -3.72 15.84
CA VAL A 174 -0.86 -3.47 15.70
C VAL A 174 -1.30 -3.79 14.27
N TYR A 175 -2.18 -4.75 14.15
CA TYR A 175 -2.80 -5.13 12.88
C TYR A 175 -4.15 -4.43 12.76
N VAL A 176 -4.30 -3.65 11.71
CA VAL A 176 -5.48 -2.81 11.48
C VAL A 176 -6.12 -3.22 10.15
N PRO A 177 -7.41 -3.60 10.13
CA PRO A 177 -8.10 -3.82 8.88
C PRO A 177 -8.22 -2.51 8.11
N TRP A 178 -8.21 -2.56 6.78
CA TRP A 178 -8.26 -1.39 5.93
C TRP A 178 -9.46 -0.48 6.22
N THR A 179 -10.57 -1.04 6.70
CA THR A 179 -11.79 -0.30 7.10
C THR A 179 -11.58 0.65 8.28
N LEU A 180 -10.67 0.30 9.19
CA LEU A 180 -10.29 1.12 10.35
C LEU A 180 -8.99 1.92 10.11
N ALA A 181 -8.45 1.85 8.89
CA ALA A 181 -7.27 2.60 8.45
C ALA A 181 -7.68 3.66 7.41
N TYR A 182 -7.13 3.61 6.21
CA TYR A 182 -7.37 4.61 5.16
C TYR A 182 -8.57 4.28 4.25
N GLY A 183 -9.27 3.19 4.51
CA GLY A 183 -10.40 2.75 3.70
C GLY A 183 -9.98 2.33 2.28
N ALA A 184 -10.91 2.46 1.34
CA ALA A 184 -10.67 2.17 -0.08
C ALA A 184 -10.08 3.37 -0.86
N THR A 185 -9.70 4.45 -0.18
CA THR A 185 -9.19 5.66 -0.82
C THR A 185 -7.73 5.47 -1.22
N VAL A 186 -7.38 5.88 -2.43
CA VAL A 186 -5.98 5.94 -2.88
C VAL A 186 -5.33 7.14 -2.20
N HIS A 187 -4.34 6.89 -1.36
CA HIS A 187 -3.47 7.92 -0.81
C HIS A 187 -2.19 7.96 -1.64
N ASN A 188 -2.03 9.02 -2.42
CA ASN A 188 -0.77 9.33 -3.08
C ASN A 188 0.13 9.98 -2.02
N GLY A 189 1.13 9.26 -1.55
CA GLY A 189 2.17 9.77 -0.65
C GLY A 189 3.16 10.68 -1.36
#